data_61206e64355480ead4bfe8753c3261c9
#
_entry.id   61206e64355480ead4bfe8753c3261c9
#
_cell.length_a   1.000
_cell.length_b   1.000
_cell.length_c   1.000
_cell.angle_alpha   90.00
_cell.angle_beta   90.00
_cell.angle_gamma   90.00
#
_symmetry.space_group_name_H-M   'P 1'
#
loop_
_entity.id
_entity.type
_entity.pdbx_description
1 polymer ?
#
loop_
_entity_poly.entity_id
_entity_poly.type
_entity_poly.pdbx_seq_one_letter_code
_entity_poly.pdbx_strand_id
1 'polypeptide(L)'
;ALIDRVIGVKCAVSDHRSSAPHDAALANMAAQSRVGGLLGNKAGISVFHMGSSKKGLAPLYAILENSDVPMSKLLPTHVNRSESLFDAAIEFALKGGHIDITSGIPGPVTPSQAVKRAVDSGVALDLLSVSSDGNGSQPVFDAQGNLTGIGVAGFESLLETLVALVQVQNMPLADALVPFTRSVAKFLG
;
A
#
# COMPACT_ATOMS: atom_id res chain seq x y z
N ALA A 1 21.57 1.95 -0.61
CA ALA A 1 22.28 1.41 -1.79
C ALA A 1 23.34 0.38 -1.43
N LEU A 2 24.05 0.55 -0.28
CA LEU A 2 25.16 -0.31 0.12
C LEU A 2 24.76 -1.62 0.79
N ILE A 3 23.51 -1.75 1.25
CA ILE A 3 23.00 -2.96 1.90
C ILE A 3 22.25 -3.80 0.87
N ASP A 4 22.70 -5.00 0.58
CA ASP A 4 22.20 -5.85 -0.50
C ASP A 4 20.69 -6.12 -0.45
N ARG A 5 20.14 -6.30 0.74
CA ARG A 5 18.73 -6.65 0.93
C ARG A 5 17.80 -5.43 1.05
N VAL A 6 18.33 -4.22 1.06
CA VAL A 6 17.51 -3.00 1.13
C VAL A 6 17.20 -2.53 -0.29
N ILE A 7 15.92 -2.55 -0.65
CA ILE A 7 15.42 -2.20 -1.99
C ILE A 7 14.62 -0.89 -2.02
N GLY A 8 14.30 -0.34 -0.87
CA GLY A 8 13.48 0.87 -0.74
C GLY A 8 13.36 1.31 0.71
N VAL A 9 12.45 2.25 0.95
CA VAL A 9 12.15 2.78 2.28
C VAL A 9 10.66 2.71 2.57
N LYS A 10 10.27 2.62 3.86
CA LYS A 10 8.87 2.73 4.31
C LYS A 10 8.76 3.87 5.32
N CYS A 11 7.74 4.71 5.17
CA CYS A 11 7.46 5.85 6.04
C CYS A 11 5.98 5.91 6.41
N ALA A 12 5.68 6.21 7.67
CA ALA A 12 4.32 6.49 8.10
C ALA A 12 3.99 7.96 7.84
N VAL A 13 2.99 8.19 6.97
CA VAL A 13 2.54 9.53 6.58
C VAL A 13 1.51 10.06 7.56
N SER A 14 0.59 9.20 7.96
CA SER A 14 -0.51 9.58 8.85
C SER A 14 -0.98 8.35 9.63
N ASP A 15 -1.00 8.41 10.87
CA ASP A 15 -1.68 7.69 11.94
C ASP A 15 -0.94 7.97 13.27
N HIS A 16 -1.27 7.21 14.34
CA HIS A 16 -0.61 7.34 15.64
C HIS A 16 0.90 7.01 15.62
N ARG A 17 1.41 6.37 14.57
CA ARG A 17 2.84 6.03 14.38
C ARG A 17 3.59 7.06 13.54
N SER A 18 2.86 8.03 12.96
CA SER A 18 3.46 9.05 12.11
C SER A 18 4.12 10.14 12.95
N SER A 19 5.33 10.51 12.58
CA SER A 19 6.00 11.74 13.07
C SER A 19 5.49 13.00 12.39
N ALA A 20 4.39 12.90 11.60
CA ALA A 20 3.83 13.98 10.79
C ALA A 20 4.86 14.68 9.89
N PRO A 21 5.59 13.93 9.04
CA PRO A 21 6.61 14.52 8.19
C PRO A 21 6.00 15.55 7.24
N HIS A 22 6.72 16.65 7.01
CA HIS A 22 6.33 17.63 6.01
C HIS A 22 6.49 17.09 4.59
N ASP A 23 5.72 17.60 3.64
CA ASP A 23 5.74 17.16 2.23
C ASP A 23 7.15 17.23 1.62
N ALA A 24 7.94 18.27 1.94
CA ALA A 24 9.33 18.38 1.52
C ALA A 24 10.24 17.27 2.07
N ALA A 25 10.00 16.81 3.30
CA ALA A 25 10.76 15.68 3.87
C ALA A 25 10.41 14.38 3.19
N LEU A 26 9.12 14.16 2.86
CA LEU A 26 8.66 13.00 2.11
C LEU A 26 9.24 12.99 0.69
N ALA A 27 9.25 14.14 0.01
CA ALA A 27 9.83 14.27 -1.33
C ALA A 27 11.34 13.99 -1.33
N ASN A 28 12.07 14.53 -0.35
CA ASN A 28 13.51 14.26 -0.20
C ASN A 28 13.78 12.77 0.07
N MET A 29 13.03 12.13 0.96
CA MET A 29 13.15 10.70 1.25
C MET A 29 12.89 9.85 -0.01
N ALA A 30 11.84 10.16 -0.76
CA ALA A 30 11.51 9.45 -1.99
C ALA A 30 12.58 9.63 -3.07
N ALA A 31 13.12 10.84 -3.23
CA ALA A 31 14.20 11.12 -4.14
C ALA A 31 15.50 10.36 -3.77
N GLN A 32 15.86 10.34 -2.50
CA GLN A 32 17.02 9.57 -2.01
C GLN A 32 16.84 8.06 -2.19
N SER A 33 15.63 7.54 -1.94
CA SER A 33 15.31 6.14 -2.18
C SER A 33 15.50 5.77 -3.65
N ARG A 34 14.95 6.60 -4.56
CA ARG A 34 15.11 6.42 -6.02
C ARG A 34 16.58 6.45 -6.44
N VAL A 35 17.35 7.45 -6.00
CA VAL A 35 18.79 7.55 -6.32
C VAL A 35 19.56 6.37 -5.77
N GLY A 36 19.27 5.96 -4.52
CA GLY A 36 19.87 4.77 -3.92
C GLY A 36 19.56 3.49 -4.71
N GLY A 37 18.34 3.37 -5.24
CA GLY A 37 17.95 2.28 -6.13
C GLY A 37 18.72 2.29 -7.44
N LEU A 38 18.83 3.44 -8.10
CA LEU A 38 19.59 3.59 -9.34
C LEU A 38 21.06 3.19 -9.17
N LEU A 39 21.72 3.69 -8.11
CA LEU A 39 23.13 3.40 -7.83
C LEU A 39 23.35 1.95 -7.40
N GLY A 40 22.36 1.32 -6.77
CA GLY A 40 22.45 -0.05 -6.29
C GLY A 40 21.85 -1.10 -7.23
N ASN A 41 21.37 -0.70 -8.40
CA ASN A 41 20.59 -1.54 -9.32
C ASN A 41 19.44 -2.26 -8.60
N LYS A 42 18.59 -1.50 -7.90
CA LYS A 42 17.47 -1.98 -7.08
C LYS A 42 16.21 -1.18 -7.39
N ALA A 43 15.07 -1.63 -6.86
CA ALA A 43 13.78 -0.99 -7.07
C ALA A 43 13.75 0.50 -6.70
N GLY A 44 14.37 0.90 -5.59
CA GLY A 44 14.41 2.29 -5.14
C GLY A 44 13.02 2.88 -4.88
N ILE A 45 12.12 2.07 -4.32
CA ILE A 45 10.73 2.43 -4.05
C ILE A 45 10.57 3.10 -2.69
N SER A 46 9.49 3.86 -2.56
CA SER A 46 9.08 4.45 -1.29
C SER A 46 7.67 3.98 -0.96
N VAL A 47 7.55 3.24 0.14
CA VAL A 47 6.28 2.73 0.67
C VAL A 47 5.74 3.72 1.70
N PHE A 48 4.51 4.16 1.52
CA PHE A 48 3.86 5.12 2.38
C PHE A 48 2.72 4.46 3.16
N HIS A 49 2.92 4.31 4.47
CA HIS A 49 1.87 3.84 5.37
C HIS A 49 0.80 4.92 5.50
N MET A 50 -0.37 4.66 4.94
CA MET A 50 -1.50 5.56 4.96
C MET A 50 -2.38 5.27 6.18
N GLY A 51 -2.69 6.32 6.93
CA GLY A 51 -3.62 6.28 8.04
C GLY A 51 -4.97 6.90 7.67
N SER A 52 -5.77 7.25 8.70
CA SER A 52 -7.10 7.83 8.54
C SER A 52 -7.09 9.36 8.45
N SER A 53 -6.01 9.97 7.98
CA SER A 53 -5.93 11.42 7.81
C SER A 53 -6.89 11.91 6.73
N LYS A 54 -7.53 13.06 6.99
CA LYS A 54 -8.36 13.76 5.99
C LYS A 54 -7.59 14.18 4.73
N LYS A 55 -6.26 14.25 4.78
CA LYS A 55 -5.42 14.57 3.62
C LYS A 55 -5.39 13.46 2.58
N GLY A 56 -5.79 12.22 2.92
CA GLY A 56 -5.75 11.08 2.00
C GLY A 56 -4.39 10.95 1.33
N LEU A 57 -4.36 10.92 -0.01
CA LEU A 57 -3.14 10.82 -0.82
C LEU A 57 -2.52 12.17 -1.22
N ALA A 58 -3.02 13.31 -0.73
CA ALA A 58 -2.47 14.62 -1.05
C ALA A 58 -0.94 14.73 -0.82
N PRO A 59 -0.34 14.16 0.24
CA PRO A 59 1.11 14.18 0.41
C PRO A 59 1.89 13.48 -0.71
N LEU A 60 1.32 12.43 -1.34
CA LEU A 60 1.96 11.75 -2.47
C LEU A 60 1.90 12.60 -3.73
N TYR A 61 0.79 13.27 -3.96
CA TYR A 61 0.69 14.23 -5.07
C TYR A 61 1.65 15.41 -4.88
N ALA A 62 1.83 15.89 -3.65
CA ALA A 62 2.82 16.93 -3.34
C ALA A 62 4.27 16.48 -3.66
N ILE A 63 4.60 15.17 -3.45
CA ILE A 63 5.89 14.62 -3.90
C ILE A 63 6.03 14.72 -5.42
N LEU A 64 5.00 14.35 -6.17
CA LEU A 64 5.00 14.37 -7.63
C LEU A 64 5.10 15.79 -8.20
N GLU A 65 4.51 16.77 -7.54
CA GLU A 65 4.54 18.18 -7.94
C GLU A 65 5.88 18.86 -7.62
N ASN A 66 6.52 18.47 -6.52
CA ASN A 66 7.71 19.16 -5.99
C ASN A 66 9.01 18.36 -6.18
N SER A 67 9.01 17.27 -6.95
CA SER A 67 10.21 16.46 -7.22
C SER A 67 10.12 15.72 -8.55
N ASP A 68 11.27 15.24 -9.04
CA ASP A 68 11.36 14.39 -10.23
C ASP A 68 11.13 12.89 -9.91
N VAL A 69 10.55 12.55 -8.77
CA VAL A 69 10.24 11.17 -8.41
C VAL A 69 9.04 10.70 -9.24
N PRO A 70 9.16 9.68 -10.07
CA PRO A 70 8.03 9.20 -10.85
C PRO A 70 7.02 8.46 -9.97
N MET A 71 5.76 8.52 -10.33
CA MET A 71 4.65 7.85 -9.65
C MET A 71 4.90 6.35 -9.43
N SER A 72 5.59 5.69 -10.37
CA SER A 72 5.98 4.28 -10.28
C SER A 72 6.95 3.93 -9.15
N LYS A 73 7.49 4.91 -8.43
CA LYS A 73 8.34 4.70 -7.25
C LYS A 73 7.60 4.94 -5.92
N LEU A 74 6.32 5.32 -5.98
CA LEU A 74 5.50 5.58 -4.81
C LEU A 74 4.48 4.45 -4.62
N LEU A 75 4.42 3.88 -3.40
CA LEU A 75 3.47 2.83 -3.04
C LEU A 75 2.69 3.24 -1.77
N PRO A 76 1.49 3.81 -1.90
CA PRO A 76 0.60 3.91 -0.76
C PRO A 76 0.11 2.52 -0.35
N THR A 77 0.34 2.14 0.91
CA THR A 77 -0.16 0.90 1.50
C THR A 77 -1.28 1.15 2.51
N HIS A 78 -2.07 0.12 2.81
CA HIS A 78 -3.25 0.17 3.66
C HIS A 78 -4.38 1.04 3.08
N VAL A 79 -4.47 1.11 1.76
CA VAL A 79 -5.42 2.02 1.09
C VAL A 79 -6.88 1.64 1.31
N ASN A 80 -7.18 0.40 1.67
CA ASN A 80 -8.52 -0.08 1.98
C ASN A 80 -9.00 0.22 3.43
N ARG A 81 -8.28 1.05 4.17
CA ARG A 81 -8.56 1.40 5.56
C ARG A 81 -9.86 2.22 5.73
N SER A 82 -10.22 3.03 4.75
CA SER A 82 -11.48 3.78 4.71
C SER A 82 -11.96 3.93 3.27
N GLU A 83 -13.27 4.17 3.09
CA GLU A 83 -13.87 4.37 1.76
C GLU A 83 -13.22 5.54 1.02
N SER A 84 -13.10 6.70 1.67
CA SER A 84 -12.55 7.90 1.05
C SER A 84 -11.08 7.76 0.64
N LEU A 85 -10.28 7.03 1.43
CA LEU A 85 -8.89 6.74 1.09
C LEU A 85 -8.82 5.77 -0.10
N PHE A 86 -9.72 4.79 -0.12
CA PHE A 86 -9.75 3.82 -1.21
C PHE A 86 -10.20 4.43 -2.53
N ASP A 87 -11.20 5.33 -2.51
CA ASP A 87 -11.59 6.11 -3.70
C ASP A 87 -10.42 6.91 -4.26
N ALA A 88 -9.69 7.64 -3.39
CA ALA A 88 -8.50 8.38 -3.80
C ALA A 88 -7.39 7.44 -4.32
N ALA A 89 -7.27 6.24 -3.78
CA ALA A 89 -6.31 5.25 -4.26
C ALA A 89 -6.67 4.70 -5.64
N ILE A 90 -7.95 4.47 -5.94
CA ILE A 90 -8.41 4.11 -7.29
C ILE A 90 -8.03 5.21 -8.29
N GLU A 91 -8.29 6.48 -7.96
CA GLU A 91 -7.90 7.61 -8.83
C GLU A 91 -6.38 7.68 -9.05
N PHE A 92 -5.59 7.41 -8.01
CA PHE A 92 -4.14 7.34 -8.12
C PHE A 92 -3.70 6.20 -9.04
N ALA A 93 -4.32 5.04 -8.92
CA ALA A 93 -4.01 3.88 -9.76
C ALA A 93 -4.44 4.08 -11.22
N LEU A 94 -5.56 4.73 -11.49
CA LEU A 94 -6.01 5.07 -12.84
C LEU A 94 -5.04 6.04 -13.55
N LYS A 95 -4.26 6.81 -12.79
CA LYS A 95 -3.17 7.65 -13.32
C LYS A 95 -1.85 6.91 -13.48
N GLY A 96 -1.82 5.59 -13.22
CA GLY A 96 -0.64 4.73 -13.36
C GLY A 96 0.17 4.51 -12.08
N GLY A 97 -0.33 4.92 -10.92
CA GLY A 97 0.27 4.64 -9.63
C GLY A 97 0.02 3.20 -9.19
N HIS A 98 0.96 2.59 -8.46
CA HIS A 98 0.75 1.31 -7.82
C HIS A 98 0.13 1.50 -6.44
N ILE A 99 -0.84 0.68 -6.05
CA ILE A 99 -1.49 0.74 -4.74
C ILE A 99 -1.45 -0.61 -4.04
N ASP A 100 -1.35 -0.59 -2.71
CA ASP A 100 -1.28 -1.81 -1.89
C ASP A 100 -2.48 -1.92 -0.94
N ILE A 101 -3.21 -3.00 -1.09
CA ILE A 101 -4.37 -3.38 -0.29
C ILE A 101 -3.87 -4.31 0.82
N THR A 102 -4.25 -4.05 2.06
CA THR A 102 -3.81 -4.88 3.19
C THR A 102 -4.88 -5.88 3.59
N SER A 103 -4.52 -7.16 3.59
CA SER A 103 -5.44 -8.25 3.86
C SER A 103 -5.83 -8.40 5.34
N GLY A 104 -4.93 -8.04 6.26
CA GLY A 104 -5.12 -8.25 7.70
C GLY A 104 -5.70 -7.07 8.48
N ILE A 105 -6.07 -5.96 7.80
CA ILE A 105 -6.59 -4.77 8.48
C ILE A 105 -8.12 -4.78 8.47
N PRO A 106 -8.78 -4.68 9.64
CA PRO A 106 -10.23 -4.48 9.68
C PRO A 106 -10.59 -3.11 9.11
N GLY A 107 -11.66 -3.05 8.33
CA GLY A 107 -12.11 -1.80 7.72
C GLY A 107 -13.42 -1.99 6.94
N PRO A 108 -14.04 -0.90 6.48
CA PRO A 108 -15.31 -0.95 5.76
C PRO A 108 -15.17 -1.61 4.38
N VAL A 109 -13.96 -1.59 3.79
CA VAL A 109 -13.69 -2.21 2.49
C VAL A 109 -12.85 -3.46 2.71
N THR A 110 -13.47 -4.65 2.54
CA THR A 110 -12.73 -5.91 2.67
C THR A 110 -11.69 -6.03 1.55
N PRO A 111 -10.56 -6.73 1.78
CA PRO A 111 -9.49 -6.82 0.79
C PRO A 111 -9.95 -7.38 -0.57
N SER A 112 -10.80 -8.41 -0.57
CA SER A 112 -11.34 -8.99 -1.80
C SER A 112 -12.29 -8.03 -2.55
N GLN A 113 -13.15 -7.31 -1.82
CA GLN A 113 -13.98 -6.26 -2.40
C GLN A 113 -13.14 -5.11 -2.95
N ALA A 114 -12.06 -4.73 -2.27
CA ALA A 114 -11.14 -3.69 -2.71
C ALA A 114 -10.49 -4.04 -4.07
N VAL A 115 -9.93 -5.25 -4.19
CA VAL A 115 -9.35 -5.72 -5.46
C VAL A 115 -10.41 -5.71 -6.57
N LYS A 116 -11.58 -6.33 -6.31
CA LYS A 116 -12.66 -6.41 -7.30
C LYS A 116 -13.13 -5.02 -7.75
N ARG A 117 -13.38 -4.12 -6.79
CA ARG A 117 -13.82 -2.74 -7.08
C ARG A 117 -12.77 -1.94 -7.86
N ALA A 118 -11.49 -2.08 -7.55
CA ALA A 118 -10.42 -1.42 -8.31
C ALA A 118 -10.42 -1.91 -9.76
N VAL A 119 -10.50 -3.23 -10.00
CA VAL A 119 -10.56 -3.81 -11.34
C VAL A 119 -11.82 -3.36 -12.08
N ASP A 120 -12.98 -3.39 -11.45
CA ASP A 120 -14.24 -2.93 -12.05
C ASP A 120 -14.22 -1.43 -12.38
N SER A 121 -13.41 -0.66 -11.67
CA SER A 121 -13.18 0.76 -11.95
C SER A 121 -12.16 1.00 -13.08
N GLY A 122 -11.58 -0.07 -13.66
CA GLY A 122 -10.63 0.02 -14.78
C GLY A 122 -9.16 0.03 -14.38
N VAL A 123 -8.83 -0.19 -13.11
CA VAL A 123 -7.43 -0.30 -12.66
C VAL A 123 -6.83 -1.60 -13.18
N ALA A 124 -5.68 -1.52 -13.82
CA ALA A 124 -4.95 -2.70 -14.29
C ALA A 124 -4.45 -3.55 -13.09
N LEU A 125 -4.60 -4.87 -13.18
CA LEU A 125 -4.15 -5.80 -12.13
C LEU A 125 -2.67 -5.63 -11.76
N ASP A 126 -1.83 -5.28 -12.72
CA ASP A 126 -0.39 -5.05 -12.52
C ASP A 126 -0.07 -3.79 -11.67
N LEU A 127 -1.06 -2.96 -11.36
CA LEU A 127 -0.95 -1.82 -10.47
C LEU A 127 -1.51 -2.07 -9.07
N LEU A 128 -1.96 -3.30 -8.80
CA LEU A 128 -2.50 -3.71 -7.51
C LEU A 128 -1.54 -4.68 -6.83
N SER A 129 -1.32 -4.50 -5.53
CA SER A 129 -0.73 -5.52 -4.67
C SER A 129 -1.62 -5.79 -3.46
N VAL A 130 -1.51 -7.00 -2.92
CA VAL A 130 -2.13 -7.38 -1.66
C VAL A 130 -1.04 -7.86 -0.71
N SER A 131 -0.96 -7.22 0.46
CA SER A 131 0.01 -7.57 1.51
C SER A 131 -0.69 -7.87 2.83
N SER A 132 -0.04 -8.63 3.72
CA SER A 132 -0.59 -8.98 5.03
C SER A 132 -0.26 -7.96 6.12
N ASP A 133 0.72 -7.10 5.90
CA ASP A 133 1.43 -6.38 6.98
C ASP A 133 1.98 -7.34 8.06
N GLY A 134 2.33 -8.57 7.64
CA GLY A 134 2.77 -9.65 8.54
C GLY A 134 3.97 -9.24 9.40
N ASN A 135 3.96 -9.65 10.64
CA ASN A 135 4.85 -9.20 11.72
C ASN A 135 4.73 -7.70 12.06
N GLY A 136 3.82 -6.99 11.42
CA GLY A 136 3.48 -5.61 11.79
C GLY A 136 2.69 -5.56 13.11
N SER A 137 2.81 -4.45 13.83
CA SER A 137 2.03 -4.22 15.04
C SER A 137 0.56 -3.96 14.69
N GLN A 138 -0.36 -4.69 15.33
CA GLN A 138 -1.79 -4.47 15.23
C GLN A 138 -2.34 -3.91 16.54
N PRO A 139 -3.03 -2.75 16.54
CA PRO A 139 -3.69 -2.27 17.74
C PRO A 139 -4.86 -3.20 18.09
N VAL A 140 -4.97 -3.55 19.37
CA VAL A 140 -6.09 -4.31 19.92
C VAL A 140 -6.97 -3.34 20.69
N PHE A 141 -8.26 -3.31 20.37
CA PHE A 141 -9.24 -2.43 21.00
C PHE A 141 -10.26 -3.24 21.79
N ASP A 142 -10.75 -2.68 22.89
CA ASP A 142 -11.90 -3.22 23.61
C ASP A 142 -13.23 -2.88 22.88
N ALA A 143 -14.35 -3.38 23.43
CA ALA A 143 -15.67 -3.13 22.88
C ALA A 143 -16.09 -1.64 22.91
N GLN A 144 -15.40 -0.82 23.70
CA GLN A 144 -15.60 0.62 23.82
C GLN A 144 -14.68 1.43 22.90
N GLY A 145 -13.78 0.77 22.16
CA GLY A 145 -12.84 1.40 21.25
C GLY A 145 -11.55 1.92 21.90
N ASN A 146 -11.26 1.55 23.15
CA ASN A 146 -10.02 1.90 23.82
C ASN A 146 -8.91 0.94 23.41
N LEU A 147 -7.70 1.46 23.21
CA LEU A 147 -6.52 0.66 22.93
C LEU A 147 -6.14 -0.15 24.18
N THR A 148 -6.22 -1.48 24.13
CA THR A 148 -5.91 -2.39 25.22
C THR A 148 -4.60 -3.13 25.08
N GLY A 149 -4.01 -3.12 23.86
CA GLY A 149 -2.76 -3.80 23.61
C GLY A 149 -2.29 -3.68 22.16
N ILE A 150 -1.17 -4.34 21.90
CA ILE A 150 -0.62 -4.46 20.55
C ILE A 150 -0.43 -5.95 20.25
N GLY A 151 -1.08 -6.43 19.21
CA GLY A 151 -0.89 -7.75 18.63
C GLY A 151 0.13 -7.73 17.50
N VAL A 152 0.34 -8.87 16.89
CA VAL A 152 1.19 -9.06 15.72
C VAL A 152 0.35 -9.62 14.58
N ALA A 153 0.45 -9.00 13.40
CA ALA A 153 -0.25 -9.46 12.21
C ALA A 153 0.31 -10.81 11.71
N GLY A 154 -0.58 -11.73 11.36
CA GLY A 154 -0.26 -13.00 10.72
C GLY A 154 -0.18 -12.88 9.19
N PHE A 155 -0.18 -14.04 8.54
CA PHE A 155 -0.13 -14.15 7.06
C PHE A 155 -1.36 -14.86 6.49
N GLU A 156 -2.19 -15.45 7.33
CA GLU A 156 -3.35 -16.27 6.96
C GLU A 156 -4.34 -15.50 6.11
N SER A 157 -4.49 -14.22 6.40
CA SER A 157 -5.37 -13.29 5.69
C SER A 157 -5.08 -13.17 4.19
N LEU A 158 -3.85 -13.47 3.73
CA LEU A 158 -3.51 -13.51 2.30
C LEU A 158 -4.25 -14.62 1.59
N LEU A 159 -4.21 -15.85 2.15
CA LEU A 159 -4.92 -17.00 1.59
C LEU A 159 -6.43 -16.79 1.66
N GLU A 160 -6.95 -16.30 2.77
CA GLU A 160 -8.37 -15.99 2.93
C GLU A 160 -8.85 -14.98 1.87
N THR A 161 -8.05 -13.93 1.62
CA THR A 161 -8.35 -12.93 0.59
C THR A 161 -8.35 -13.55 -0.81
N LEU A 162 -7.36 -14.39 -1.14
CA LEU A 162 -7.30 -15.08 -2.43
C LEU A 162 -8.51 -16.00 -2.63
N VAL A 163 -8.88 -16.79 -1.61
CA VAL A 163 -10.06 -17.65 -1.65
C VAL A 163 -11.33 -16.81 -1.85
N ALA A 164 -11.47 -15.70 -1.14
CA ALA A 164 -12.62 -14.80 -1.29
C ALA A 164 -12.69 -14.15 -2.69
N LEU A 165 -11.54 -13.79 -3.31
CA LEU A 165 -11.51 -13.30 -4.68
C LEU A 165 -12.08 -14.31 -5.67
N VAL A 166 -11.73 -15.59 -5.52
CA VAL A 166 -12.19 -16.63 -6.43
C VAL A 166 -13.64 -17.04 -6.13
N GLN A 167 -13.96 -17.31 -4.86
CA GLN A 167 -15.25 -17.94 -4.50
C GLN A 167 -16.36 -16.92 -4.29
N VAL A 168 -16.06 -15.72 -3.80
CA VAL A 168 -17.07 -14.68 -3.49
C VAL A 168 -17.14 -13.62 -4.58
N GLN A 169 -15.98 -13.16 -5.07
CA GLN A 169 -15.94 -12.14 -6.13
C GLN A 169 -15.97 -12.73 -7.54
N ASN A 170 -16.00 -14.07 -7.67
CA ASN A 170 -16.02 -14.80 -8.95
C ASN A 170 -14.88 -14.40 -9.91
N MET A 171 -13.71 -14.05 -9.37
CA MET A 171 -12.54 -13.70 -10.17
C MET A 171 -11.83 -14.98 -10.63
N PRO A 172 -11.43 -15.09 -11.93
CA PRO A 172 -10.60 -16.22 -12.38
C PRO A 172 -9.34 -16.34 -11.51
N LEU A 173 -8.96 -17.56 -11.13
CA LEU A 173 -7.80 -17.79 -10.26
C LEU A 173 -6.50 -17.17 -10.80
N ALA A 174 -6.29 -17.24 -12.12
CA ALA A 174 -5.12 -16.65 -12.76
C ALA A 174 -5.03 -15.12 -12.53
N ASP A 175 -6.17 -14.43 -12.59
CA ASP A 175 -6.25 -12.99 -12.35
C ASP A 175 -6.18 -12.67 -10.86
N ALA A 176 -6.83 -13.46 -10.01
CA ALA A 176 -6.81 -13.31 -8.57
C ALA A 176 -5.40 -13.45 -7.98
N LEU A 177 -4.52 -14.25 -8.59
CA LEU A 177 -3.12 -14.43 -8.17
C LEU A 177 -2.22 -13.25 -8.51
N VAL A 178 -2.57 -12.43 -9.51
CA VAL A 178 -1.71 -11.34 -9.99
C VAL A 178 -1.29 -10.37 -8.89
N PRO A 179 -2.21 -9.83 -8.04
CA PRO A 179 -1.85 -8.89 -6.99
C PRO A 179 -0.96 -9.46 -5.88
N PHE A 180 -0.87 -10.78 -5.78
CA PHE A 180 -0.04 -11.48 -4.77
C PHE A 180 1.32 -11.91 -5.31
N THR A 181 1.53 -11.91 -6.63
CA THR A 181 2.69 -12.52 -7.28
C THR A 181 3.32 -11.60 -8.32
N ARG A 182 2.81 -11.66 -9.57
CA ARG A 182 3.39 -10.96 -10.72
C ARG A 182 3.46 -9.45 -10.55
N SER A 183 2.41 -8.84 -10.03
CA SER A 183 2.35 -7.41 -9.78
C SER A 183 3.40 -6.98 -8.77
N VAL A 184 3.53 -7.73 -7.66
CA VAL A 184 4.53 -7.49 -6.63
C VAL A 184 5.94 -7.63 -7.18
N ALA A 185 6.22 -8.73 -7.89
CA ALA A 185 7.53 -8.97 -8.50
C ALA A 185 7.91 -7.85 -9.48
N LYS A 186 6.98 -7.41 -10.33
CA LYS A 186 7.20 -6.33 -11.28
C LYS A 186 7.49 -4.99 -10.60
N PHE A 187 6.80 -4.69 -9.50
CA PHE A 187 6.97 -3.44 -8.75
C PHE A 187 8.29 -3.42 -7.95
N LEU A 188 8.69 -4.56 -7.41
CA LEU A 188 9.91 -4.68 -6.61
C LEU A 188 11.20 -4.85 -7.44
N GLY A 189 11.12 -5.20 -8.74
CA GLY A 189 12.22 -5.35 -9.68
C GLY A 189 12.75 -6.77 -9.76
#